data_94a36b37f842213580b09150bd1a618f
#
_entry.id   94a36b37f842213580b09150bd1a618f
#
_cell.length_a   1.000
_cell.length_b   1.000
_cell.length_c   1.000
_cell.angle_alpha   90.00
_cell.angle_beta   90.00
_cell.angle_gamma   90.00
#
_symmetry.space_group_name_H-M   'P 1'
#
loop_
_entity.id
_entity.type
_entity.pdbx_description
1 polymer ?
#
loop_
_entity_poly.entity_id
_entity_poly.type
_entity_poly.pdbx_seq_one_letter_code
_entity_poly.pdbx_strand_id
1 'polypeptide(L)'
;MERVYDLGGIYVLNLHPERGVLCQFALRALLASTLDVALPIWVTNLMNVAQWWKERTQFRLNITPLAPDHWQVEASCSRATLLARHIVIEDAPTILWHGADVQVLSERFSVHAAQCPCIGLSYQTSEELEDFLCEQGYPFVRCSEVDAQRYACYLDMPEGLGKTRKEQIRSKSELLSQLMELEAPLVYYGCWPNGCRSALSITGDIDSVTIQDFFRRVVEV
;
A
#
# COMPACT_ATOMS: atom_id res chain seq x y z
N MET A 1 -11.87 4.89 -13.02
CA MET A 1 -10.69 4.09 -12.71
C MET A 1 -9.45 4.98 -12.47
N GLU A 2 -9.19 5.98 -13.29
CA GLU A 2 -8.04 6.90 -13.16
C GLU A 2 -7.84 7.43 -11.73
N ARG A 3 -8.86 8.06 -11.14
CA ARG A 3 -8.77 8.59 -9.77
C ARG A 3 -8.37 7.53 -8.72
N VAL A 4 -8.85 6.28 -8.85
CA VAL A 4 -8.49 5.19 -7.95
C VAL A 4 -7.03 4.77 -8.16
N TYR A 5 -6.59 4.76 -9.41
CA TYR A 5 -5.22 4.47 -9.79
C TYR A 5 -4.26 5.54 -9.23
N ASP A 6 -4.59 6.83 -9.39
CA ASP A 6 -3.77 7.95 -8.90
C ASP A 6 -3.61 7.92 -7.38
N LEU A 7 -4.65 7.49 -6.66
CA LEU A 7 -4.63 7.32 -5.21
C LEU A 7 -4.00 6.00 -4.73
N GLY A 8 -3.56 5.12 -5.65
CA GLY A 8 -3.02 3.81 -5.28
C GLY A 8 -4.06 2.88 -4.64
N GLY A 9 -5.35 3.09 -4.92
CA GLY A 9 -6.45 2.37 -4.31
C GLY A 9 -6.80 1.05 -4.98
N ILE A 10 -7.92 0.44 -4.56
CA ILE A 10 -8.51 -0.72 -5.20
C ILE A 10 -9.82 -0.35 -5.90
N TYR A 11 -9.98 -0.80 -7.15
CA TYR A 11 -11.23 -0.76 -7.87
C TYR A 11 -11.89 -2.14 -7.82
N VAL A 12 -13.09 -2.23 -7.27
CA VAL A 12 -13.86 -3.49 -7.23
C VAL A 12 -14.99 -3.39 -8.24
N LEU A 13 -14.94 -4.27 -9.24
CA LEU A 13 -15.98 -4.40 -10.24
C LEU A 13 -16.87 -5.60 -9.88
N ASN A 14 -18.14 -5.33 -9.58
CA ASN A 14 -19.15 -6.37 -9.38
C ASN A 14 -19.95 -6.55 -10.67
N LEU A 15 -19.96 -7.76 -11.20
CA LEU A 15 -20.64 -8.13 -12.45
C LEU A 15 -21.76 -9.11 -12.16
N HIS A 16 -22.86 -8.93 -12.87
CA HIS A 16 -23.95 -9.91 -12.91
C HIS A 16 -23.76 -10.85 -14.10
N PRO A 17 -23.36 -12.12 -13.90
CA PRO A 17 -23.07 -13.07 -14.99
C PRO A 17 -24.22 -13.25 -15.98
N GLU A 18 -25.48 -13.16 -15.52
CA GLU A 18 -26.67 -13.22 -16.34
C GLU A 18 -26.79 -12.09 -17.35
N ARG A 19 -26.09 -10.98 -17.14
CA ARG A 19 -25.98 -9.84 -18.07
C ARG A 19 -24.70 -9.87 -18.88
N GLY A 20 -24.07 -11.05 -19.04
CA GLY A 20 -22.71 -11.23 -19.58
C GLY A 20 -22.44 -10.51 -20.90
N VAL A 21 -23.41 -10.51 -21.85
CA VAL A 21 -23.24 -9.82 -23.14
C VAL A 21 -23.09 -8.31 -22.97
N LEU A 22 -23.89 -7.67 -22.08
CA LEU A 22 -23.79 -6.23 -21.81
C LEU A 22 -22.53 -5.88 -21.04
N CYS A 23 -22.13 -6.72 -20.10
CA CYS A 23 -20.96 -6.51 -19.25
C CYS A 23 -19.64 -6.79 -20.00
N GLN A 24 -19.64 -7.62 -21.03
CA GLN A 24 -18.45 -8.04 -21.75
C GLN A 24 -17.68 -6.87 -22.39
N PHE A 25 -18.37 -5.92 -23.00
CA PHE A 25 -17.73 -4.76 -23.61
C PHE A 25 -17.11 -3.85 -22.56
N ALA A 26 -17.83 -3.58 -21.47
CA ALA A 26 -17.33 -2.78 -20.36
C ALA A 26 -16.12 -3.43 -19.69
N LEU A 27 -16.17 -4.75 -19.47
CA LEU A 27 -15.07 -5.50 -18.89
C LEU A 27 -13.84 -5.50 -19.80
N ARG A 28 -14.00 -5.72 -21.11
CA ARG A 28 -12.89 -5.66 -22.07
C ARG A 28 -12.25 -4.27 -22.11
N ALA A 29 -13.05 -3.20 -22.14
CA ALA A 29 -12.55 -1.84 -22.14
C ALA A 29 -11.79 -1.54 -20.83
N LEU A 30 -12.31 -1.98 -19.68
CA LEU A 30 -11.65 -1.82 -18.40
C LEU A 30 -10.31 -2.59 -18.35
N LEU A 31 -10.29 -3.85 -18.76
CA LEU A 31 -9.05 -4.64 -18.80
C LEU A 31 -8.03 -4.07 -19.79
N ALA A 32 -8.47 -3.59 -20.95
CA ALA A 32 -7.57 -2.91 -21.89
C ALA A 32 -6.94 -1.67 -21.24
N SER A 33 -7.72 -0.86 -20.50
CA SER A 33 -7.20 0.33 -19.83
C SER A 33 -6.20 0.01 -18.71
N THR A 34 -6.14 -1.22 -18.20
CA THR A 34 -5.10 -1.61 -17.22
C THR A 34 -3.72 -1.79 -17.85
N LEU A 35 -3.64 -1.91 -19.17
CA LEU A 35 -2.39 -2.07 -19.92
C LEU A 35 -1.78 -0.72 -20.36
N ASP A 36 -2.58 0.34 -20.35
CA ASP A 36 -2.18 1.67 -20.83
C ASP A 36 -1.66 2.61 -19.73
N VAL A 37 -1.37 2.07 -18.54
CA VAL A 37 -0.90 2.84 -17.41
C VAL A 37 0.61 2.71 -17.21
N ALA A 38 1.24 3.75 -16.64
CA ALA A 38 2.68 3.81 -16.45
C ALA A 38 3.21 2.74 -15.50
N LEU A 39 2.44 2.39 -14.46
CA LEU A 39 2.78 1.36 -13.49
C LEU A 39 1.70 0.28 -13.48
N PRO A 40 2.06 -0.98 -13.22
CA PRO A 40 1.13 -2.09 -13.31
C PRO A 40 -0.03 -2.00 -12.30
N ILE A 41 -1.18 -2.55 -12.72
CA ILE A 41 -2.34 -2.74 -11.86
C ILE A 41 -2.43 -4.22 -11.50
N TRP A 42 -2.60 -4.52 -10.23
CA TRP A 42 -2.79 -5.89 -9.76
C TRP A 42 -4.22 -6.36 -10.05
N VAL A 43 -4.42 -7.04 -11.16
CA VAL A 43 -5.71 -7.66 -11.50
C VAL A 43 -5.84 -8.97 -10.72
N THR A 44 -6.83 -9.05 -9.82
CA THR A 44 -6.95 -10.16 -8.88
C THR A 44 -8.41 -10.33 -8.39
N ASN A 45 -8.64 -11.22 -7.43
CA ASN A 45 -9.91 -11.40 -6.74
C ASN A 45 -9.83 -10.93 -5.28
N LEU A 46 -10.98 -10.74 -4.64
CA LEU A 46 -11.04 -10.27 -3.24
C LEU A 46 -10.37 -11.22 -2.23
N MET A 47 -10.36 -12.53 -2.51
CA MET A 47 -9.68 -13.50 -1.64
C MET A 47 -8.17 -13.24 -1.62
N ASN A 48 -7.56 -13.03 -2.78
CA ASN A 48 -6.13 -12.72 -2.88
C ASN A 48 -5.81 -11.37 -2.24
N VAL A 49 -6.72 -10.38 -2.37
CA VAL A 49 -6.58 -9.10 -1.67
C VAL A 49 -6.57 -9.32 -0.15
N ALA A 50 -7.52 -10.09 0.37
CA ALA A 50 -7.58 -10.38 1.80
C ALA A 50 -6.32 -11.14 2.29
N GLN A 51 -5.83 -12.10 1.48
CA GLN A 51 -4.60 -12.82 1.77
C GLN A 51 -3.39 -11.89 1.78
N TRP A 52 -3.27 -11.01 0.81
CA TRP A 52 -2.22 -10.00 0.75
C TRP A 52 -2.21 -9.09 1.98
N TRP A 53 -3.36 -8.61 2.42
CA TRP A 53 -3.46 -7.78 3.63
C TRP A 53 -3.06 -8.53 4.89
N LYS A 54 -3.34 -9.83 4.99
CA LYS A 54 -2.83 -10.68 6.07
C LYS A 54 -1.30 -10.82 6.02
N GLU A 55 -0.72 -11.02 4.83
CA GLU A 55 0.74 -11.09 4.67
C GLU A 55 1.39 -9.78 5.10
N ARG A 56 0.81 -8.63 4.73
CA ARG A 56 1.33 -7.29 5.10
C ARG A 56 1.49 -7.07 6.60
N THR A 57 0.61 -7.62 7.43
CA THR A 57 0.74 -7.46 8.89
C THR A 57 2.01 -8.06 9.46
N GLN A 58 2.66 -8.95 8.70
CA GLN A 58 3.88 -9.63 9.09
C GLN A 58 5.15 -9.00 8.49
N PHE A 59 5.01 -8.02 7.61
CA PHE A 59 6.16 -7.36 7.00
C PHE A 59 6.96 -6.61 8.05
N ARG A 60 8.29 -6.70 7.92
CA ARG A 60 9.23 -5.95 8.75
C ARG A 60 10.25 -5.28 7.86
N LEU A 61 10.53 -4.04 8.17
CA LEU A 61 11.58 -3.27 7.55
C LEU A 61 12.57 -2.89 8.65
N ASN A 62 13.73 -3.49 8.61
CA ASN A 62 14.80 -3.19 9.56
C ASN A 62 15.70 -2.12 8.95
N ILE A 63 15.93 -1.04 9.69
CA ILE A 63 16.81 0.04 9.29
C ILE A 63 17.87 0.18 10.38
N THR A 64 19.12 -0.08 10.03
CA THR A 64 20.25 -0.06 10.96
C THR A 64 21.32 0.92 10.51
N PRO A 65 21.93 1.68 11.43
CA PRO A 65 23.01 2.61 11.08
C PRO A 65 24.28 1.83 10.69
N LEU A 66 24.90 2.22 9.58
CA LEU A 66 26.21 1.74 9.14
C LEU A 66 27.30 2.77 9.50
N ALA A 67 27.00 4.05 9.31
CA ALA A 67 27.86 5.20 9.59
C ALA A 67 26.98 6.44 9.82
N PRO A 68 27.52 7.59 10.19
CA PRO A 68 26.77 8.84 10.14
C PRO A 68 26.15 9.03 8.75
N ASP A 69 24.86 9.35 8.73
CA ASP A 69 24.08 9.59 7.50
C ASP A 69 24.00 8.39 6.51
N HIS A 70 24.38 7.19 6.96
CA HIS A 70 24.39 5.97 6.14
C HIS A 70 23.66 4.83 6.85
N TRP A 71 22.66 4.23 6.19
CA TRP A 71 21.74 3.26 6.77
C TRP A 71 21.62 2.01 5.90
N GLN A 72 21.65 0.83 6.53
CA GLN A 72 21.30 -0.43 5.91
C GLN A 72 19.80 -0.68 6.06
N VAL A 73 19.16 -1.02 4.97
CA VAL A 73 17.74 -1.40 4.94
C VAL A 73 17.62 -2.87 4.58
N GLU A 74 16.83 -3.62 5.35
CA GLU A 74 16.51 -5.03 5.11
C GLU A 74 15.01 -5.25 5.18
N ALA A 75 14.43 -5.74 4.08
CA ALA A 75 13.01 -6.03 3.94
C ALA A 75 12.72 -7.53 4.13
N SER A 76 11.58 -7.86 4.70
CA SER A 76 11.18 -9.24 5.00
C SER A 76 10.31 -9.91 3.94
N CYS A 77 9.99 -9.24 2.84
CA CYS A 77 9.07 -9.78 1.83
C CYS A 77 9.46 -9.37 0.41
N SER A 78 9.87 -10.35 -0.39
CA SER A 78 10.29 -10.17 -1.80
C SER A 78 9.16 -9.73 -2.74
N ARG A 79 7.91 -10.00 -2.39
CA ARG A 79 6.73 -9.57 -3.17
C ARG A 79 6.30 -8.14 -2.87
N ALA A 80 6.79 -7.56 -1.78
CA ALA A 80 6.42 -6.22 -1.41
C ALA A 80 7.01 -5.20 -2.40
N THR A 81 6.24 -4.17 -2.69
CA THR A 81 6.76 -3.01 -3.40
C THR A 81 7.49 -2.13 -2.38
N LEU A 82 8.81 -2.08 -2.47
CA LEU A 82 9.63 -1.20 -1.63
C LEU A 82 9.75 0.16 -2.29
N LEU A 83 9.44 1.20 -1.56
CA LEU A 83 9.49 2.59 -2.01
C LEU A 83 10.48 3.40 -1.17
N ALA A 84 11.19 4.28 -1.83
CA ALA A 84 12.08 5.24 -1.20
C ALA A 84 11.79 6.65 -1.73
N ARG A 85 11.79 7.63 -0.82
CA ARG A 85 11.50 9.03 -1.12
C ARG A 85 12.62 9.93 -0.60
N HIS A 86 13.06 10.90 -1.43
CA HIS A 86 14.09 11.89 -1.08
C HIS A 86 15.37 11.28 -0.51
N ILE A 87 15.77 10.13 -1.04
CA ILE A 87 16.90 9.33 -0.56
C ILE A 87 17.79 8.93 -1.75
N VAL A 88 19.11 8.87 -1.51
CA VAL A 88 20.05 8.28 -2.45
C VAL A 88 20.22 6.80 -2.11
N ILE A 89 19.93 5.93 -3.09
CA ILE A 89 20.14 4.48 -3.01
C ILE A 89 21.48 4.16 -3.69
N GLU A 90 22.34 3.38 -3.04
CA GLU A 90 23.69 3.14 -3.56
C GLU A 90 23.87 1.81 -4.27
N ASP A 91 23.36 0.75 -3.69
CA ASP A 91 23.71 -0.63 -4.05
C ASP A 91 22.52 -1.47 -4.53
N ALA A 92 21.44 -0.82 -4.96
CA ALA A 92 20.29 -1.48 -5.52
C ALA A 92 19.74 -0.75 -6.76
N PRO A 93 19.22 -1.50 -7.75
CA PRO A 93 18.55 -0.89 -8.89
C PRO A 93 17.23 -0.27 -8.45
N THR A 94 16.88 0.86 -9.06
CA THR A 94 15.65 1.61 -8.79
C THR A 94 14.88 1.88 -10.07
N ILE A 95 13.56 2.01 -9.93
CA ILE A 95 12.64 2.42 -11.00
C ILE A 95 11.88 3.64 -10.51
N LEU A 96 11.74 4.66 -11.37
CA LEU A 96 10.88 5.79 -11.07
C LEU A 96 9.45 5.28 -10.78
N TRP A 97 8.90 5.72 -9.65
CA TRP A 97 7.58 5.30 -9.22
C TRP A 97 6.55 6.41 -9.50
N HIS A 98 6.22 7.20 -8.52
CA HIS A 98 5.24 8.28 -8.65
C HIS A 98 5.69 9.49 -7.82
N GLY A 99 5.63 10.68 -8.42
CA GLY A 99 6.13 11.89 -7.76
C GLY A 99 7.62 11.78 -7.42
N ALA A 100 7.94 11.93 -6.15
CA ALA A 100 9.30 11.82 -5.64
C ALA A 100 9.71 10.39 -5.22
N ASP A 101 8.81 9.41 -5.34
CA ASP A 101 9.06 8.04 -4.94
C ASP A 101 9.76 7.24 -6.03
N VAL A 102 10.72 6.43 -5.63
CA VAL A 102 11.35 5.40 -6.47
C VAL A 102 11.07 4.02 -5.87
N GLN A 103 10.84 3.03 -6.73
CA GLN A 103 10.78 1.63 -6.32
C GLN A 103 12.20 1.08 -6.24
N VAL A 104 12.54 0.44 -5.13
CA VAL A 104 13.81 -0.28 -4.93
C VAL A 104 13.61 -1.76 -5.26
N LEU A 105 14.45 -2.32 -6.14
CA LEU A 105 14.36 -3.69 -6.63
C LEU A 105 15.28 -4.65 -5.86
N SER A 106 15.47 -4.41 -4.56
CA SER A 106 16.27 -5.26 -3.69
C SER A 106 15.64 -5.32 -2.31
N GLU A 107 15.72 -6.47 -1.65
CA GLU A 107 15.30 -6.65 -0.26
C GLU A 107 16.35 -6.12 0.74
N ARG A 108 17.57 -5.94 0.27
CA ARG A 108 18.68 -5.41 1.08
C ARG A 108 19.44 -4.37 0.28
N PHE A 109 19.58 -3.19 0.84
CA PHE A 109 20.25 -2.05 0.21
C PHE A 109 20.71 -1.03 1.24
N SER A 110 21.61 -0.15 0.86
CA SER A 110 22.05 0.96 1.67
C SER A 110 21.57 2.31 1.12
N VAL A 111 21.39 3.25 2.04
CA VAL A 111 20.87 4.58 1.73
C VAL A 111 21.64 5.66 2.44
N HIS A 112 21.80 6.81 1.81
CA HIS A 112 22.27 8.03 2.45
C HIS A 112 21.10 8.94 2.83
N ALA A 113 20.99 9.25 4.13
CA ALA A 113 20.03 10.18 4.68
C ALA A 113 20.56 10.76 6.00
N ALA A 114 20.46 12.07 6.19
CA ALA A 114 20.90 12.76 7.41
C ALA A 114 20.14 12.31 8.67
N GLN A 115 18.94 11.77 8.49
CA GLN A 115 18.08 11.21 9.55
C GLN A 115 17.72 9.78 9.21
N CYS A 116 17.42 8.97 10.23
CA CYS A 116 16.92 7.62 10.00
C CYS A 116 15.65 7.66 9.13
N PRO A 117 15.61 6.97 7.97
CA PRO A 117 14.55 7.12 6.96
C PRO A 117 13.27 6.36 7.33
N CYS A 118 12.77 6.54 8.54
CA CYS A 118 11.51 6.01 9.02
C CYS A 118 10.82 7.01 9.97
N ILE A 119 9.68 6.61 10.52
CA ILE A 119 8.89 7.43 11.43
C ILE A 119 9.33 7.21 12.88
N GLY A 120 9.58 8.28 13.63
CA GLY A 120 9.74 8.25 15.08
C GLY A 120 8.40 8.46 15.78
N LEU A 121 8.06 7.60 16.74
CA LEU A 121 6.88 7.73 17.58
C LEU A 121 7.29 7.92 19.04
N SER A 122 6.61 8.81 19.75
CA SER A 122 6.77 8.90 21.21
C SER A 122 6.14 7.69 21.90
N TYR A 123 6.58 7.38 23.14
CA TYR A 123 5.96 6.33 23.95
C TYR A 123 4.49 6.61 24.31
N GLN A 124 4.04 7.86 24.20
CA GLN A 124 2.67 8.28 24.48
C GLN A 124 1.73 8.09 23.29
N THR A 125 2.27 7.81 22.11
CA THR A 125 1.49 7.60 20.88
C THR A 125 0.55 6.40 21.04
N SER A 126 -0.68 6.52 20.53
CA SER A 126 -1.69 5.48 20.63
C SER A 126 -1.35 4.26 19.75
N GLU A 127 -1.77 3.06 20.19
CA GLU A 127 -1.65 1.82 19.39
C GLU A 127 -2.43 1.90 18.06
N GLU A 128 -3.55 2.64 18.03
CA GLU A 128 -4.32 2.83 16.79
C GLU A 128 -3.51 3.51 15.68
N LEU A 129 -2.59 4.41 16.03
CA LEU A 129 -1.70 5.04 15.06
C LEU A 129 -0.66 4.04 14.54
N GLU A 130 -0.12 3.19 15.41
CA GLU A 130 0.82 2.14 15.02
C GLU A 130 0.19 1.16 14.04
N ASP A 131 -1.02 0.68 14.35
CA ASP A 131 -1.79 -0.20 13.48
C ASP A 131 -2.02 0.45 12.11
N PHE A 132 -2.39 1.73 12.11
CA PHE A 132 -2.60 2.48 10.86
C PHE A 132 -1.31 2.61 10.05
N LEU A 133 -0.17 2.93 10.67
CA LEU A 133 1.11 3.04 9.97
C LEU A 133 1.54 1.67 9.39
N CYS A 134 1.35 0.59 10.15
CA CYS A 134 1.56 -0.77 9.65
C CYS A 134 0.67 -1.09 8.45
N GLU A 135 -0.63 -0.77 8.53
CA GLU A 135 -1.55 -0.94 7.40
C GLU A 135 -1.08 -0.18 6.15
N GLN A 136 -0.58 1.03 6.33
CA GLN A 136 -0.10 1.86 5.22
C GLN A 136 1.32 1.51 4.75
N GLY A 137 2.02 0.64 5.49
CA GLY A 137 3.36 0.15 5.12
C GLY A 137 4.50 1.07 5.56
N TYR A 138 4.26 2.00 6.46
CA TYR A 138 5.30 2.87 7.01
C TYR A 138 5.98 2.21 8.21
N PRO A 139 7.31 2.01 8.18
CA PRO A 139 8.06 1.57 9.34
C PRO A 139 8.17 2.70 10.36
N PHE A 140 8.15 2.31 11.63
CA PHE A 140 8.33 3.27 12.72
C PHE A 140 9.17 2.69 13.85
N VAL A 141 9.72 3.58 14.67
CA VAL A 141 10.43 3.24 15.90
C VAL A 141 9.82 4.00 17.07
N ARG A 142 9.48 3.26 18.12
CA ARG A 142 8.95 3.82 19.35
C ARG A 142 10.10 4.11 20.31
N CYS A 143 10.23 5.36 20.74
CA CYS A 143 11.33 5.81 21.61
C CYS A 143 10.93 7.04 22.43
N SER A 144 11.88 7.63 23.15
CA SER A 144 11.63 8.91 23.83
C SER A 144 11.30 10.01 22.81
N GLU A 145 10.55 11.02 23.22
CA GLU A 145 10.21 12.15 22.35
C GLU A 145 11.47 12.80 21.74
N VAL A 146 12.51 12.99 22.53
CA VAL A 146 13.79 13.56 22.10
C VAL A 146 14.46 12.69 21.04
N ASP A 147 14.40 11.39 21.17
CA ASP A 147 14.98 10.47 20.19
C ASP A 147 14.09 10.35 18.95
N ALA A 148 12.77 10.38 19.11
CA ALA A 148 11.82 10.33 18.02
C ALA A 148 11.97 11.50 17.03
N GLN A 149 12.32 12.67 17.52
CA GLN A 149 12.61 13.86 16.70
C GLN A 149 13.86 13.73 15.83
N ARG A 150 14.70 12.70 16.04
CA ARG A 150 15.89 12.43 15.20
C ARG A 150 15.58 11.59 13.96
N TYR A 151 14.35 11.10 13.84
CA TYR A 151 13.90 10.37 12.66
C TYR A 151 13.41 11.33 11.58
N ALA A 152 13.30 10.83 10.36
CA ALA A 152 12.91 11.65 9.22
C ALA A 152 11.51 12.29 9.35
N CYS A 153 10.62 11.62 10.09
CA CYS A 153 9.31 12.15 10.44
C CYS A 153 9.03 11.81 11.91
N TYR A 154 8.58 12.80 12.68
CA TYR A 154 8.11 12.60 14.05
C TYR A 154 6.60 12.75 14.10
N LEU A 155 5.93 11.78 14.70
CA LEU A 155 4.50 11.82 14.97
C LEU A 155 4.24 11.63 16.45
N ASP A 156 3.42 12.52 17.02
CA ASP A 156 2.93 12.44 18.39
C ASP A 156 1.42 12.66 18.40
N MET A 157 0.67 11.59 18.64
CA MET A 157 -0.79 11.59 18.68
C MET A 157 -1.29 10.78 19.89
N PRO A 158 -1.13 11.30 21.12
CA PRO A 158 -1.50 10.60 22.34
C PRO A 158 -3.02 10.36 22.45
N GLU A 159 -3.83 11.24 21.87
CA GLU A 159 -5.29 11.10 21.86
C GLU A 159 -5.80 10.11 20.78
N GLY A 160 -4.90 9.54 19.97
CA GLY A 160 -5.23 8.63 18.89
C GLY A 160 -5.85 9.30 17.68
N LEU A 161 -6.54 8.52 16.87
CA LEU A 161 -7.11 8.97 15.58
C LEU A 161 -8.54 9.53 15.70
N GLY A 162 -9.13 9.52 16.91
CA GLY A 162 -10.47 10.04 17.16
C GLY A 162 -11.38 9.05 17.88
N LYS A 163 -12.44 9.57 18.51
CA LYS A 163 -13.38 8.78 19.34
C LYS A 163 -14.50 8.13 18.53
N THR A 164 -14.85 8.70 17.39
CA THR A 164 -15.91 8.19 16.52
C THR A 164 -15.35 7.66 15.22
N ARG A 165 -16.05 6.71 14.58
CA ARG A 165 -15.67 6.17 13.27
C ARG A 165 -15.48 7.27 12.21
N LYS A 166 -16.29 8.33 12.27
CA LYS A 166 -16.20 9.45 11.33
C LYS A 166 -14.92 10.26 11.55
N GLU A 167 -14.58 10.53 12.81
CA GLU A 167 -13.33 11.21 13.18
C GLU A 167 -12.12 10.38 12.75
N GLN A 168 -12.11 9.07 13.04
CA GLN A 168 -11.03 8.15 12.67
C GLN A 168 -10.80 8.12 11.15
N ILE A 169 -11.87 8.03 10.33
CA ILE A 169 -11.76 8.07 8.88
C ILE A 169 -11.14 9.39 8.42
N ARG A 170 -11.57 10.50 9.00
CA ARG A 170 -11.06 11.83 8.65
C ARG A 170 -9.57 11.95 9.03
N SER A 171 -9.21 11.64 10.27
CA SER A 171 -7.83 11.74 10.77
C SER A 171 -6.87 10.82 9.99
N LYS A 172 -7.31 9.58 9.68
CA LYS A 172 -6.54 8.66 8.83
C LYS A 172 -6.30 9.24 7.43
N SER A 173 -7.32 9.85 6.82
CA SER A 173 -7.20 10.47 5.50
C SER A 173 -6.28 11.70 5.51
N GLU A 174 -6.40 12.55 6.51
CA GLU A 174 -5.56 13.74 6.69
C GLU A 174 -4.09 13.34 6.93
N LEU A 175 -3.85 12.38 7.82
CA LEU A 175 -2.51 11.87 8.09
C LEU A 175 -1.87 11.22 6.87
N LEU A 176 -2.62 10.41 6.12
CA LEU A 176 -2.12 9.80 4.90
C LEU A 176 -1.72 10.87 3.86
N SER A 177 -2.55 11.91 3.69
CA SER A 177 -2.20 13.03 2.80
C SER A 177 -0.92 13.74 3.26
N GLN A 178 -0.77 13.99 4.57
CA GLN A 178 0.45 14.59 5.13
C GLN A 178 1.68 13.72 4.87
N LEU A 179 1.58 12.39 5.08
CA LEU A 179 2.68 11.46 4.82
C LEU A 179 3.03 11.36 3.33
N MET A 180 2.04 11.45 2.44
CA MET A 180 2.26 11.45 1.00
C MET A 180 2.94 12.72 0.48
N GLU A 181 2.67 13.85 1.09
CA GLU A 181 3.24 15.16 0.74
C GLU A 181 4.54 15.49 1.49
N LEU A 182 4.96 14.62 2.40
CA LEU A 182 6.13 14.85 3.25
C LEU A 182 7.42 14.88 2.41
N GLU A 183 8.13 15.99 2.48
CA GLU A 183 9.46 16.17 1.87
C GLU A 183 10.57 15.71 2.84
N ALA A 184 10.53 14.43 3.24
CA ALA A 184 11.52 13.84 4.14
C ALA A 184 12.03 12.50 3.59
N PRO A 185 13.25 12.08 3.97
CA PRO A 185 13.78 10.79 3.56
C PRO A 185 12.98 9.66 4.20
N LEU A 186 12.26 8.87 3.40
CA LEU A 186 11.49 7.72 3.89
C LEU A 186 11.73 6.49 3.05
N VAL A 187 11.77 5.32 3.72
CA VAL A 187 11.65 4.00 3.10
C VAL A 187 10.41 3.33 3.65
N TYR A 188 9.56 2.80 2.77
CA TYR A 188 8.29 2.21 3.17
C TYR A 188 7.76 1.19 2.16
N TYR A 189 6.73 0.45 2.54
CA TYR A 189 6.08 -0.51 1.64
C TYR A 189 4.90 0.14 0.89
N GLY A 190 4.86 -0.02 -0.42
CA GLY A 190 3.69 0.30 -1.23
C GLY A 190 2.47 -0.57 -0.86
N CYS A 191 1.26 -0.13 -1.22
CA CYS A 191 0.03 -0.83 -0.86
C CYS A 191 -0.11 -2.21 -1.52
N TRP A 192 0.43 -2.38 -2.74
CA TRP A 192 0.20 -3.57 -3.57
C TRP A 192 1.50 -4.32 -3.87
N PRO A 193 1.43 -5.63 -4.18
CA PRO A 193 2.62 -6.44 -4.45
C PRO A 193 3.21 -6.18 -5.83
N ASN A 194 4.45 -6.67 -6.02
CA ASN A 194 5.10 -6.81 -7.33
C ASN A 194 5.19 -5.52 -8.15
N GLY A 195 5.41 -4.39 -7.51
CA GLY A 195 5.49 -3.10 -8.19
C GLY A 195 4.15 -2.57 -8.68
N CYS A 196 3.03 -3.12 -8.27
CA CYS A 196 1.72 -2.61 -8.66
C CYS A 196 1.36 -1.33 -7.90
N ARG A 197 0.86 -0.33 -8.63
CA ARG A 197 0.43 0.94 -8.04
C ARG A 197 -0.98 0.87 -7.45
N SER A 198 -1.88 0.13 -8.09
CA SER A 198 -3.26 -0.06 -7.65
C SER A 198 -3.72 -1.49 -7.89
N ALA A 199 -4.92 -1.83 -7.42
CA ALA A 199 -5.51 -3.13 -7.67
C ALA A 199 -6.88 -3.02 -8.37
N LEU A 200 -7.19 -4.02 -9.19
CA LEU A 200 -8.50 -4.26 -9.78
C LEU A 200 -9.00 -5.62 -9.34
N SER A 201 -10.08 -5.67 -8.60
CA SER A 201 -10.75 -6.91 -8.25
C SER A 201 -12.06 -7.05 -9.04
N ILE A 202 -12.23 -8.22 -9.67
CA ILE A 202 -13.45 -8.54 -10.39
C ILE A 202 -14.17 -9.64 -9.60
N THR A 203 -15.42 -9.39 -9.27
CA THR A 203 -16.29 -10.32 -8.57
C THR A 203 -17.62 -10.48 -9.31
N GLY A 204 -18.26 -11.63 -9.15
CA GLY A 204 -19.59 -11.88 -9.69
C GLY A 204 -20.61 -11.97 -8.55
N ASP A 205 -21.75 -11.32 -8.76
CA ASP A 205 -22.92 -11.47 -7.91
C ASP A 205 -24.05 -12.19 -8.68
N ILE A 206 -24.64 -13.18 -8.05
CA ILE A 206 -25.72 -13.98 -8.64
C ILE A 206 -26.99 -13.63 -7.88
N ASP A 207 -27.71 -12.62 -8.36
CA ASP A 207 -28.90 -12.08 -7.70
C ASP A 207 -30.10 -13.07 -7.71
N SER A 208 -30.18 -13.95 -8.72
CA SER A 208 -31.22 -14.95 -8.77
C SER A 208 -30.72 -16.21 -9.48
N VAL A 209 -30.62 -17.30 -8.75
CA VAL A 209 -30.48 -18.64 -9.34
C VAL A 209 -31.87 -19.23 -9.41
N THR A 210 -32.47 -19.24 -10.60
CA THR A 210 -33.64 -20.08 -10.83
C THR A 210 -33.17 -21.53 -10.90
N ILE A 211 -34.05 -22.47 -10.53
CA ILE A 211 -33.77 -23.93 -10.67
C ILE A 211 -33.32 -24.24 -12.11
N GLN A 212 -33.86 -23.52 -13.09
CA GLN A 212 -33.54 -23.67 -14.50
C GLN A 212 -32.12 -23.19 -14.84
N ASP A 213 -31.65 -22.10 -14.23
CA ASP A 213 -30.27 -21.59 -14.38
C ASP A 213 -29.27 -22.53 -13.73
N PHE A 214 -29.63 -23.10 -12.56
CA PHE A 214 -28.81 -24.11 -11.90
C PHE A 214 -28.59 -25.33 -12.79
N PHE A 215 -29.68 -25.90 -13.37
CA PHE A 215 -29.58 -27.06 -14.25
C PHE A 215 -28.79 -26.76 -15.53
N ARG A 216 -28.96 -25.58 -16.14
CA ARG A 216 -28.19 -25.22 -17.34
C ARG A 216 -26.68 -25.17 -17.02
N ARG A 217 -26.28 -24.58 -15.91
CA ARG A 217 -24.86 -24.48 -15.50
C ARG A 217 -24.24 -25.84 -15.19
N VAL A 218 -25.00 -26.78 -14.66
CA VAL A 218 -24.53 -28.16 -14.39
C VAL A 218 -24.39 -28.99 -15.67
N VAL A 219 -25.15 -28.68 -16.73
CA VAL A 219 -25.13 -29.42 -18.01
C VAL A 219 -24.13 -28.81 -19.02
N GLU A 220 -23.77 -27.53 -18.88
CA GLU A 220 -22.83 -26.82 -19.76
C GLU A 220 -21.35 -26.95 -19.33
N VAL A 221 -21.05 -27.70 -18.26
CA VAL A 221 -19.69 -28.06 -17.82
C VAL A 221 -19.41 -29.49 -18.27
#